data_1b0625bb5e1b861f800515f25299784f
#
_entry.id   1b0625bb5e1b861f800515f25299784f
#
_cell.length_a   1.000
_cell.length_b   1.000
_cell.length_c   1.000
_cell.angle_alpha   90.00
_cell.angle_beta   90.00
_cell.angle_gamma   90.00
#
_symmetry.space_group_name_H-M   'P 1'
#
loop_
_entity.id
_entity.type
_entity.pdbx_description
1 polymer ?
#
loop_
_entity_poly.entity_id
_entity_poly.type
_entity_poly.pdbx_seq_one_letter_code
_entity_poly.pdbx_strand_id
1 'polypeptide(L)'
;MFAAPLDVRLFPKEDNSDTTVVQPDLLVVCDESKIDKGSINGPPDLIIEIVSPSNTHSELFRKFNYYLEAGVREYWVVDPESKIVNVHIYENGRYICMTYKDNARIPVTILAGLEISLEALWGRLL
;
A
#
# COMPACT_ATOMS: atom_id res chain seq x y z
N MET A 1 -9.65 5.82 -5.89
CA MET A 1 -8.20 5.60 -5.82
C MET A 1 -7.47 6.94 -5.83
N PHE A 2 -6.43 7.06 -5.03
CA PHE A 2 -5.67 8.30 -4.91
C PHE A 2 -4.18 8.04 -5.17
N ALA A 3 -3.55 8.97 -5.89
CA ALA A 3 -2.10 8.93 -6.16
C ALA A 3 -1.36 9.90 -5.25
N ALA A 4 -0.09 9.61 -4.96
CA ALA A 4 0.76 10.46 -4.13
C ALA A 4 1.01 11.83 -4.80
N PRO A 5 1.34 12.91 -4.03
CA PRO A 5 1.48 12.88 -2.58
C PRO A 5 0.14 13.11 -1.87
N LEU A 6 -0.18 12.24 -0.94
CA LEU A 6 -1.38 12.35 -0.14
C LEU A 6 -1.06 11.85 1.27
N ASP A 7 -1.29 12.67 2.27
CA ASP A 7 -1.01 12.30 3.65
C ASP A 7 -2.03 11.31 4.18
N VAL A 8 -1.55 10.24 4.77
CA VAL A 8 -2.37 9.23 5.43
C VAL A 8 -2.01 9.20 6.91
N ARG A 9 -2.98 9.52 7.74
CA ARG A 9 -2.87 9.45 9.21
C ARG A 9 -3.32 8.05 9.61
N LEU A 10 -2.37 7.15 9.83
CA LEU A 10 -2.67 5.73 10.09
C LEU A 10 -3.40 5.51 11.42
N PHE A 11 -3.07 6.31 12.44
CA PHE A 11 -3.64 6.21 13.78
C PHE A 11 -4.18 7.56 14.22
N PRO A 12 -5.27 8.07 13.57
CA PRO A 12 -5.74 9.42 13.81
C PRO A 12 -6.31 9.57 15.22
N LYS A 13 -6.01 10.71 15.86
CA LYS A 13 -6.57 11.11 17.15
C LYS A 13 -7.41 12.35 16.97
N GLU A 14 -8.48 12.48 17.75
CA GLU A 14 -9.41 13.61 17.65
C GLU A 14 -8.73 14.97 17.87
N ASP A 15 -7.73 15.00 18.76
CA ASP A 15 -6.98 16.23 19.06
C ASP A 15 -5.83 16.51 18.09
N ASN A 16 -5.69 15.70 17.04
CA ASN A 16 -4.64 15.82 16.02
C ASN A 16 -3.22 15.67 16.58
N SER A 17 -3.06 14.95 17.70
CA SER A 17 -1.75 14.70 18.31
C SER A 17 -1.03 13.49 17.74
N ASP A 18 -1.68 12.74 16.84
CA ASP A 18 -1.06 11.60 16.20
C ASP A 18 0.13 12.02 15.33
N THR A 19 1.17 11.19 15.31
CA THR A 19 2.43 11.50 14.64
C THR A 19 2.77 10.54 13.49
N THR A 20 2.00 9.46 13.32
CA THR A 20 2.27 8.50 12.27
C THR A 20 1.54 8.90 10.98
N VAL A 21 2.27 9.54 10.09
CA VAL A 21 1.78 9.99 8.79
C VAL A 21 2.65 9.37 7.71
N VAL A 22 2.04 8.78 6.70
CA VAL A 22 2.73 8.18 5.55
C VAL A 22 2.19 8.77 4.26
N GLN A 23 2.98 8.68 3.20
CA GLN A 23 2.60 9.11 1.85
C GLN A 23 2.82 7.96 0.87
N PRO A 24 1.87 7.02 0.79
CA PRO A 24 1.98 5.91 -0.16
C PRO A 24 1.97 6.39 -1.61
N ASP A 25 2.61 5.63 -2.50
CA ASP A 25 2.60 5.96 -3.93
C ASP A 25 1.20 5.86 -4.53
N LEU A 26 0.46 4.81 -4.15
CA LEU A 26 -0.94 4.63 -4.54
C LEU A 26 -1.72 4.08 -3.36
N LEU A 27 -3.02 4.39 -3.31
CA LEU A 27 -3.89 3.85 -2.28
C LEU A 27 -5.34 3.78 -2.75
N VAL A 28 -6.12 2.92 -2.10
CA VAL A 28 -7.57 2.83 -2.30
C VAL A 28 -8.24 2.92 -0.94
N VAL A 29 -9.21 3.80 -0.84
CA VAL A 29 -10.04 3.98 0.37
C VAL A 29 -11.48 3.71 -0.02
N CYS A 30 -12.09 2.71 0.61
CA CYS A 30 -13.49 2.35 0.35
C CYS A 30 -14.46 3.13 1.23
N ASP A 31 -14.00 3.62 2.38
CA ASP A 31 -14.83 4.39 3.31
C ASP A 31 -14.58 5.89 3.11
N GLU A 32 -15.52 6.56 2.45
CA GLU A 32 -15.40 8.00 2.16
C GLU A 32 -15.31 8.87 3.41
N SER A 33 -15.79 8.40 4.56
CA SER A 33 -15.70 9.16 5.81
C SER A 33 -14.27 9.37 6.28
N LYS A 34 -13.32 8.58 5.79
CA LYS A 34 -11.90 8.75 6.09
C LYS A 34 -11.25 9.88 5.31
N ILE A 35 -11.91 10.37 4.26
CA ILE A 35 -11.35 11.38 3.37
C ILE A 35 -11.64 12.77 3.93
N ASP A 36 -10.58 13.56 4.16
CA ASP A 36 -10.68 14.95 4.56
C ASP A 36 -9.75 15.78 3.68
N LYS A 37 -9.84 17.10 3.78
CA LYS A 37 -9.13 18.05 2.92
C LYS A 37 -7.63 17.71 2.74
N GLY A 38 -7.31 16.97 1.67
CA GLY A 38 -5.93 16.63 1.35
C GLY A 38 -5.30 15.55 2.21
N SER A 39 -6.08 14.86 3.07
CA SER A 39 -5.56 13.78 3.90
C SER A 39 -6.57 12.64 4.02
N ILE A 40 -6.04 11.48 4.41
CA ILE A 40 -6.83 10.30 4.73
C ILE A 40 -6.68 10.05 6.23
N ASN A 41 -7.80 9.94 6.93
CA ASN A 41 -7.82 9.70 8.37
C ASN A 41 -8.17 8.24 8.64
N GLY A 42 -7.17 7.47 8.98
CA GLY A 42 -7.27 6.03 9.20
C GLY A 42 -6.64 5.22 8.08
N PRO A 43 -6.52 3.89 8.26
CA PRO A 43 -5.85 3.06 7.28
C PRO A 43 -6.66 2.94 5.98
N PRO A 44 -6.01 3.10 4.82
CA PRO A 44 -6.62 2.74 3.54
C PRO A 44 -6.89 1.24 3.44
N ASP A 45 -7.70 0.84 2.46
CA ASP A 45 -7.96 -0.57 2.20
C ASP A 45 -6.85 -1.24 1.41
N LEU A 46 -6.21 -0.50 0.51
CA LEU A 46 -5.07 -0.94 -0.28
C LEU A 46 -4.00 0.14 -0.28
N ILE A 47 -2.75 -0.28 -0.08
CA ILE A 47 -1.58 0.59 -0.24
C ILE A 47 -0.61 -0.09 -1.21
N ILE A 48 -0.09 0.67 -2.16
CA ILE A 48 0.96 0.23 -3.08
C ILE A 48 2.15 1.15 -2.93
N GLU A 49 3.29 0.57 -2.56
CA GLU A 49 4.56 1.28 -2.46
C GLU A 49 5.50 0.80 -3.56
N ILE A 50 6.05 1.75 -4.32
CA ILE A 50 7.03 1.45 -5.37
C ILE A 50 8.40 1.73 -4.77
N VAL A 51 9.21 0.69 -4.60
CA VAL A 51 10.52 0.83 -3.97
C VAL A 51 11.60 1.15 -5.00
N SER A 52 12.65 1.80 -4.53
CA SER A 52 13.82 2.14 -5.35
C SER A 52 15.09 1.69 -4.61
N PRO A 53 16.25 1.64 -5.30
CA PRO A 53 17.51 1.27 -4.64
C PRO A 53 17.88 2.15 -3.45
N SER A 54 17.32 3.37 -3.38
CA SER A 54 17.57 4.29 -2.26
C SER A 54 16.83 3.94 -1.00
N ASN A 55 15.81 3.07 -1.08
CA ASN A 55 15.07 2.65 0.10
C ASN A 55 15.91 1.70 0.96
N THR A 56 15.94 1.93 2.26
CA THR A 56 16.65 1.06 3.20
C THR A 56 15.74 -0.06 3.70
N HIS A 57 16.37 -1.16 4.15
CA HIS A 57 15.62 -2.25 4.77
C HIS A 57 14.87 -1.78 6.02
N SER A 58 15.44 -0.87 6.79
CA SER A 58 14.80 -0.36 8.00
C SER A 58 13.57 0.49 7.68
N GLU A 59 13.58 1.26 6.58
CA GLU A 59 12.40 2.00 6.13
C GLU A 59 11.27 1.05 5.73
N LEU A 60 11.59 0.03 4.94
CA LEU A 60 10.61 -0.95 4.47
C LEU A 60 10.05 -1.75 5.62
N PHE A 61 10.89 -2.15 6.57
CA PHE A 61 10.47 -2.88 7.75
C PHE A 61 9.54 -2.04 8.63
N ARG A 62 9.86 -0.76 8.82
CA ARG A 62 9.04 0.16 9.61
C ARG A 62 7.67 0.37 8.98
N LYS A 63 7.61 0.57 7.66
CA LYS A 63 6.33 0.72 6.94
C LYS A 63 5.49 -0.55 7.03
N PHE A 64 6.12 -1.70 6.84
CA PHE A 64 5.44 -2.99 6.98
C PHE A 64 4.75 -3.11 8.33
N ASN A 65 5.46 -2.78 9.41
CA ASN A 65 4.90 -2.86 10.76
C ASN A 65 3.80 -1.83 11.00
N TYR A 66 3.95 -0.60 10.48
CA TYR A 66 2.91 0.42 10.60
C TYR A 66 1.63 -0.04 9.90
N TYR A 67 1.73 -0.56 8.69
CA TYR A 67 0.56 -1.00 7.93
C TYR A 67 -0.10 -2.21 8.57
N LEU A 68 0.70 -3.13 9.07
CA LEU A 68 0.18 -4.30 9.79
C LEU A 68 -0.57 -3.88 11.07
N GLU A 69 0.03 -3.02 11.87
CA GLU A 69 -0.57 -2.52 13.11
C GLU A 69 -1.87 -1.75 12.85
N ALA A 70 -1.89 -0.95 11.78
CA ALA A 70 -3.07 -0.19 11.40
C ALA A 70 -4.18 -1.06 10.77
N GLY A 71 -3.86 -2.29 10.39
CA GLY A 71 -4.84 -3.21 9.78
C GLY A 71 -5.14 -2.92 8.33
N VAL A 72 -4.15 -2.39 7.57
CA VAL A 72 -4.30 -2.22 6.12
C VAL A 72 -4.54 -3.57 5.47
N ARG A 73 -5.67 -3.73 4.78
CA ARG A 73 -6.13 -5.03 4.31
C ARG A 73 -5.25 -5.64 3.24
N GLU A 74 -4.71 -4.80 2.37
CA GLU A 74 -3.86 -5.25 1.26
C GLU A 74 -2.72 -4.26 1.07
N TYR A 75 -1.48 -4.77 1.10
CA TYR A 75 -0.28 -3.94 1.00
C TYR A 75 0.67 -4.54 -0.03
N TRP A 76 0.95 -3.79 -1.09
CA TRP A 76 1.82 -4.22 -2.18
C TRP A 76 3.16 -3.48 -2.13
N VAL A 77 4.22 -4.24 -2.24
CA VAL A 77 5.58 -3.69 -2.43
C VAL A 77 6.02 -4.05 -3.84
N VAL A 78 6.16 -3.03 -4.67
CA VAL A 78 6.51 -3.16 -6.08
C VAL A 78 7.97 -2.80 -6.27
N ASP A 79 8.77 -3.75 -6.77
CA ASP A 79 10.19 -3.52 -7.07
C ASP A 79 10.39 -3.60 -8.59
N PRO A 80 10.49 -2.42 -9.28
CA PRO A 80 10.65 -2.41 -10.74
C PRO A 80 11.99 -2.95 -11.20
N GLU A 81 13.03 -2.81 -10.37
CA GLU A 81 14.38 -3.25 -10.74
C GLU A 81 14.46 -4.77 -10.87
N SER A 82 13.91 -5.49 -9.90
CA SER A 82 13.86 -6.95 -9.93
C SER A 82 12.63 -7.50 -10.63
N LYS A 83 11.65 -6.64 -10.95
CA LYS A 83 10.34 -7.01 -11.52
C LYS A 83 9.59 -7.98 -10.66
N ILE A 84 9.55 -7.68 -9.36
CA ILE A 84 8.86 -8.48 -8.36
C ILE A 84 7.83 -7.62 -7.64
N VAL A 85 6.66 -8.20 -7.37
CA VAL A 85 5.64 -7.60 -6.52
C VAL A 85 5.34 -8.55 -5.36
N ASN A 86 5.48 -8.05 -4.14
CA ASN A 86 5.06 -8.77 -2.94
C ASN A 86 3.71 -8.23 -2.50
N VAL A 87 2.71 -9.09 -2.47
CA VAL A 87 1.36 -8.74 -2.04
C VAL A 87 1.12 -9.30 -0.66
N HIS A 88 0.85 -8.41 0.29
CA HIS A 88 0.57 -8.78 1.67
C HIS A 88 -0.93 -8.65 1.92
N ILE A 89 -1.57 -9.74 2.32
CA ILE A 89 -3.00 -9.77 2.63
C ILE A 89 -3.15 -9.92 4.15
N TYR A 90 -3.90 -9.00 4.76
CA TYR A 90 -4.15 -9.02 6.20
C TYR A 90 -5.13 -10.14 6.55
N GLU A 91 -4.72 -11.00 7.47
CA GLU A 91 -5.54 -12.10 7.93
C GLU A 91 -5.22 -12.43 9.39
N ASN A 92 -6.21 -12.24 10.26
CA ASN A 92 -6.09 -12.58 11.68
C ASN A 92 -4.86 -11.95 12.37
N GLY A 93 -4.63 -10.67 12.14
CA GLY A 93 -3.57 -9.93 12.81
C GLY A 93 -2.18 -10.07 12.21
N ARG A 94 -2.07 -10.70 11.03
CA ARG A 94 -0.78 -10.85 10.34
C ARG A 94 -0.96 -10.75 8.84
N TYR A 95 0.14 -10.52 8.13
CA TYR A 95 0.16 -10.53 6.68
C TYR A 95 0.56 -11.89 6.13
N ILE A 96 -0.21 -12.34 5.13
CA ILE A 96 0.16 -13.49 4.31
C ILE A 96 0.70 -12.92 3.01
N CYS A 97 1.94 -13.28 2.66
CA CYS A 97 2.63 -12.71 1.50
C CYS A 97 2.58 -13.65 0.31
N MET A 98 2.18 -13.08 -0.84
CA MET A 98 2.26 -13.76 -2.14
C MET A 98 3.23 -12.99 -3.02
N THR A 99 4.17 -13.68 -3.64
CA THR A 99 5.16 -13.06 -4.53
C THR A 99 4.78 -13.32 -5.99
N TYR A 100 4.71 -12.24 -6.76
CA TYR A 100 4.43 -12.28 -8.20
C TYR A 100 5.61 -11.71 -8.97
N LYS A 101 5.88 -12.28 -10.14
CA LYS A 101 7.01 -11.83 -10.96
C LYS A 101 6.71 -12.02 -12.43
N ASP A 102 7.60 -11.49 -13.29
CA ASP A 102 7.52 -11.61 -14.75
C ASP A 102 6.24 -11.00 -15.31
N ASN A 103 5.43 -11.78 -15.99
CA ASN A 103 4.20 -11.32 -16.63
C ASN A 103 2.94 -11.82 -15.92
N ALA A 104 3.04 -12.08 -14.62
CA ALA A 104 1.91 -12.55 -13.83
C ALA A 104 0.76 -11.54 -13.82
N ARG A 105 -0.44 -12.03 -13.57
CA ARG A 105 -1.62 -11.20 -13.31
C ARG A 105 -1.92 -11.28 -11.82
N ILE A 106 -2.08 -10.14 -11.20
CA ILE A 106 -2.28 -10.07 -9.74
C ILE A 106 -3.74 -9.71 -9.46
N PRO A 107 -4.51 -10.59 -8.78
CA PRO A 107 -5.85 -10.22 -8.37
C PRO A 107 -5.79 -9.17 -7.27
N VAL A 108 -6.63 -8.13 -7.39
CA VAL A 108 -6.77 -7.14 -6.33
C VAL A 108 -7.84 -7.64 -5.38
N THR A 109 -7.43 -8.16 -4.23
CA THR A 109 -8.32 -8.88 -3.32
C THR A 109 -9.48 -8.03 -2.83
N ILE A 110 -9.22 -6.75 -2.53
CA ILE A 110 -10.26 -5.85 -2.03
C ILE A 110 -11.25 -5.40 -3.12
N LEU A 111 -10.94 -5.62 -4.38
CA LEU A 111 -11.78 -5.23 -5.52
C LEU A 111 -12.04 -6.46 -6.39
N ALA A 112 -13.12 -7.17 -6.06
CA ALA A 112 -13.45 -8.44 -6.73
C ALA A 112 -13.54 -8.28 -8.27
N GLY A 113 -12.90 -9.20 -8.99
CA GLY A 113 -12.90 -9.20 -10.44
C GLY A 113 -11.86 -8.31 -11.10
N LEU A 114 -11.09 -7.54 -10.31
CA LEU A 114 -10.02 -6.70 -10.85
C LEU A 114 -8.69 -7.43 -10.76
N GLU A 115 -7.95 -7.43 -11.88
CA GLU A 115 -6.58 -7.93 -11.94
C GLU A 115 -5.66 -6.87 -12.50
N ILE A 116 -4.40 -6.87 -12.06
CA ILE A 116 -3.36 -5.99 -12.60
C ILE A 116 -2.35 -6.85 -13.37
N SER A 117 -2.10 -6.49 -14.63
CA SER A 117 -1.09 -7.14 -15.46
C SER A 117 0.28 -6.58 -15.15
N LEU A 118 1.22 -7.42 -14.71
CA LEU A 118 2.59 -6.98 -14.45
C LEU A 118 3.30 -6.52 -15.71
N GLU A 119 3.01 -7.13 -16.86
CA GLU A 119 3.58 -6.69 -18.13
C GLU A 119 3.24 -5.22 -18.41
N ALA A 120 1.97 -4.85 -18.21
CA ALA A 120 1.53 -3.47 -18.38
C ALA A 120 2.16 -2.54 -17.33
N LEU A 121 2.30 -3.01 -16.09
CA LEU A 121 2.90 -2.23 -15.00
C LEU A 121 4.37 -1.91 -15.29
N TRP A 122 5.15 -2.92 -15.71
CA TRP A 122 6.57 -2.69 -16.02
C TRP A 122 6.74 -1.72 -17.18
N GLY A 123 5.85 -1.77 -18.17
CA GLY A 123 5.89 -0.83 -19.29
C GLY A 123 5.68 0.62 -18.90
N ARG A 124 5.03 0.88 -17.77
CA ARG A 124 4.83 2.24 -17.26
C ARG A 124 5.94 2.71 -16.32
N LEU A 125 6.60 1.78 -15.60
CA LEU A 125 7.58 2.12 -14.58
C LEU A 125 9.03 2.09 -15.10
N LEU A 126 9.28 1.43 -16.22
CA LEU A 126 10.65 1.25 -16.77
C LEU A 126 10.91 2.06 -18.02
#